data_1b339327b35eebb9855d848d4137f03a
#
_entry.id   1b339327b35eebb9855d848d4137f03a
#
_cell.length_a   1.000
_cell.length_b   1.000
_cell.length_c   1.000
_cell.angle_alpha   90.00
_cell.angle_beta   90.00
_cell.angle_gamma   90.00
#
_symmetry.space_group_name_H-M   'P 1'
#
loop_
_entity.id
_entity.type
_entity.pdbx_description
1 polymer ?
#
loop_
_entity_poly.entity_id
_entity_poly.type
_entity_poly.pdbx_seq_one_letter_code
_entity_poly.pdbx_strand_id
1 'polypeptide(L)'
;MKKTIFFCFCLFLFACSSPNIDLELKEIRLINRDGDVEVVDILSDLKSVKDTGNYLEIKYFFYKNNISPLKSGLLQIDNAAFFRMYLNDKLVLDKSSSFFMDTLLSSKRDSFIYKSSLSADYFISSEIIKKSILSGENTLLLKFQNTKFYKLQHNKTKLYLSNSNDDFPSKKPKKSLKKSALPWLSIHTKNGIKDEPKLPAKLSVQDGEAIFKETIQIEIRGNTSQSFKKKSYSFIVINENKTLKKVSLLNLPKHEHWILYGPYADKSLMRNVLAYRLFEKMGYYAPRTKFCELSINGFYQGLYVLCEKIRVDSSRLDLKNGYLIKLDRPKNEFFQSNISNGETSKTVFEIVHPNNSALGFSERIQIQSFVHLFEESLFLSDENSLDIFEIIDMNSFIDFLIINEFCKNIDAYRLSTYFQISEEKKLKMGPIWDFNFSFGLTDYLNGYKSSGFVYSSMEEIPFWWEKLNQNKFFNSALTKRWKQLRISTLSDEVVMEMVEKFDRELEIAQENNFDKWSLLGQKEVWPNYYIGDTHQDEVNYLQRWISERAKWLDKQWKN
;
A
#
# COMPACT_ATOMS: atom_id res chain seq x y z
N MET A 1 30.16 50.65 12.97
CA MET A 1 28.84 51.18 12.54
C MET A 1 28.17 50.10 11.70
N LYS A 2 27.29 49.34 12.32
CA LYS A 2 26.53 48.25 11.66
C LYS A 2 25.34 48.91 10.93
N LYS A 3 25.33 48.86 9.60
CA LYS A 3 24.16 49.22 8.80
C LYS A 3 23.26 48.01 8.72
N THR A 4 22.21 48.01 9.49
CA THR A 4 21.08 47.05 9.35
C THR A 4 20.29 47.47 8.12
N ILE A 5 20.38 46.69 7.05
CA ILE A 5 19.54 46.88 5.88
C ILE A 5 18.28 46.07 6.09
N PHE A 6 17.17 46.78 6.32
CA PHE A 6 15.84 46.18 6.35
C PHE A 6 15.41 45.84 4.93
N PHE A 7 15.24 44.56 4.64
CA PHE A 7 14.50 44.11 3.45
C PHE A 7 13.08 43.71 3.86
N CYS A 8 12.12 44.61 3.64
CA CYS A 8 10.72 44.30 3.66
C CYS A 8 10.38 43.55 2.37
N PHE A 9 10.11 42.25 2.45
CA PHE A 9 9.48 41.50 1.37
C PHE A 9 8.02 41.25 1.76
N CYS A 10 7.11 42.09 1.27
CA CYS A 10 5.67 41.84 1.36
C CYS A 10 5.31 40.65 0.45
N LEU A 11 4.91 39.55 1.04
CA LEU A 11 4.29 38.41 0.33
C LEU A 11 2.80 38.71 0.18
N PHE A 12 2.37 39.12 -0.99
CA PHE A 12 0.94 39.27 -1.32
C PHE A 12 0.28 37.89 -1.37
N LEU A 13 -0.63 37.67 -0.45
CA LEU A 13 -1.52 36.51 -0.44
C LEU A 13 -2.86 36.91 -1.08
N PHE A 14 -3.14 36.39 -2.27
CA PHE A 14 -4.50 36.46 -2.81
C PHE A 14 -5.34 35.35 -2.17
N ALA A 15 -6.25 35.71 -1.31
CA ALA A 15 -7.23 34.82 -0.73
C ALA A 15 -8.66 35.34 -1.03
N CYS A 16 -9.53 34.45 -1.43
CA CYS A 16 -10.97 34.72 -1.32
C CYS A 16 -11.35 34.64 0.17
N SER A 17 -11.81 35.72 0.75
CA SER A 17 -12.58 35.89 1.99
C SER A 17 -11.96 35.51 3.36
N SER A 18 -10.72 35.15 3.49
CA SER A 18 -10.06 35.03 4.80
C SER A 18 -9.19 36.25 5.10
N PRO A 19 -9.07 36.69 6.36
CA PRO A 19 -8.18 37.79 6.68
C PRO A 19 -6.74 37.41 6.33
N ASN A 20 -6.16 38.18 5.40
CA ASN A 20 -4.76 38.02 4.99
C ASN A 20 -3.85 38.15 6.23
N ILE A 21 -2.96 37.21 6.38
CA ILE A 21 -1.87 37.31 7.36
C ILE A 21 -0.58 37.44 6.56
N ASP A 22 0.00 38.60 6.64
CA ASP A 22 1.31 38.88 6.06
C ASP A 22 2.39 38.35 7.00
N LEU A 23 3.26 37.48 6.48
CA LEU A 23 4.43 37.01 7.18
C LEU A 23 5.60 37.95 6.85
N GLU A 24 6.05 38.69 7.85
CA GLU A 24 7.25 39.50 7.73
C GLU A 24 8.47 38.67 8.09
N LEU A 25 9.39 38.47 7.15
CA LEU A 25 10.68 37.83 7.42
C LEU A 25 11.51 38.72 8.31
N LYS A 26 11.83 38.25 9.53
CA LYS A 26 12.59 39.02 10.50
C LYS A 26 14.06 38.68 10.46
N GLU A 27 14.39 37.41 10.41
CA GLU A 27 15.76 36.97 10.61
C GLU A 27 16.00 35.57 10.03
N ILE A 28 17.17 35.36 9.43
CA ILE A 28 17.67 34.03 9.08
C ILE A 28 18.97 33.84 9.87
N ARG A 29 19.07 32.76 10.64
CA ARG A 29 20.25 32.42 11.44
C ARG A 29 20.77 31.06 11.01
N LEU A 30 22.08 30.98 10.82
CA LEU A 30 22.80 29.72 10.71
C LEU A 30 23.47 29.42 12.05
N ILE A 31 23.23 28.24 12.61
CA ILE A 31 23.84 27.81 13.88
C ILE A 31 24.77 26.65 13.56
N ASN A 32 26.07 26.80 13.86
CA ASN A 32 27.05 25.75 13.68
C ASN A 32 26.95 24.67 14.79
N ARG A 33 27.79 23.63 14.72
CA ARG A 33 27.78 22.54 15.70
C ARG A 33 28.15 22.98 17.11
N ASP A 34 28.93 24.03 17.24
CA ASP A 34 29.46 24.55 18.51
C ASP A 34 28.49 25.56 19.15
N GLY A 35 27.37 25.86 18.46
CA GLY A 35 26.34 26.77 18.95
C GLY A 35 26.55 28.23 18.55
N ASP A 36 27.58 28.55 17.77
CA ASP A 36 27.81 29.91 17.27
C ASP A 36 26.74 30.27 16.24
N VAL A 37 26.25 31.50 16.32
CA VAL A 37 25.13 32.01 15.51
C VAL A 37 25.68 33.01 14.49
N GLU A 38 25.47 32.71 13.21
CA GLU A 38 25.71 33.63 12.11
C GLU A 38 24.39 34.12 11.54
N VAL A 39 24.20 35.44 11.47
CA VAL A 39 23.04 36.05 10.81
C VAL A 39 23.30 36.12 9.32
N VAL A 40 22.47 35.47 8.52
CA VAL A 40 22.61 35.38 7.05
C VAL A 40 21.68 36.39 6.39
N ASP A 41 22.24 37.34 5.68
CA ASP A 41 21.45 38.41 5.03
C ASP A 41 20.74 37.93 3.77
N ILE A 42 21.29 36.95 3.07
CA ILE A 42 20.71 36.44 1.80
C ILE A 42 20.84 34.90 1.73
N LEU A 43 19.79 34.22 1.34
CA LEU A 43 19.81 32.76 1.14
C LEU A 43 20.81 32.24 0.08
N SER A 44 21.31 33.14 -0.82
CA SER A 44 22.38 32.79 -1.76
C SER A 44 23.67 32.44 -1.06
N ASP A 45 23.92 33.01 0.11
CA ASP A 45 25.16 32.79 0.90
C ASP A 45 25.17 31.37 1.50
N LEU A 46 24.02 30.75 1.67
CA LEU A 46 23.90 29.38 2.14
C LEU A 46 24.42 28.32 1.15
N LYS A 47 24.66 28.70 -0.12
CA LYS A 47 25.25 27.78 -1.13
C LYS A 47 26.70 27.42 -0.82
N SER A 48 27.40 28.25 -0.08
CA SER A 48 28.80 28.06 0.33
C SER A 48 28.96 27.23 1.61
N VAL A 49 27.88 26.98 2.35
CA VAL A 49 27.91 26.25 3.61
C VAL A 49 28.07 24.75 3.35
N LYS A 50 29.23 24.21 3.73
CA LYS A 50 29.44 22.75 3.69
C LYS A 50 28.56 22.07 4.72
N ASP A 51 27.89 21.05 4.28
CA ASP A 51 26.85 20.28 4.96
C ASP A 51 27.41 19.41 6.11
N THR A 52 27.74 19.99 7.24
CA THR A 52 28.28 19.28 8.40
C THR A 52 27.59 19.67 9.70
N GLY A 53 26.29 19.37 9.80
CA GLY A 53 25.56 19.41 11.08
C GLY A 53 25.15 20.80 11.55
N ASN A 54 24.93 21.71 10.63
CA ASN A 54 24.43 23.05 10.91
C ASN A 54 22.90 23.07 10.95
N TYR A 55 22.35 24.02 11.71
CA TYR A 55 20.92 24.29 11.78
C TYR A 55 20.62 25.63 11.11
N LEU A 56 19.50 25.70 10.40
CA LEU A 56 18.97 26.93 9.83
C LEU A 56 17.70 27.31 10.59
N GLU A 57 17.64 28.50 11.13
CA GLU A 57 16.46 29.07 11.73
C GLU A 57 15.92 30.20 10.86
N ILE A 58 14.63 30.15 10.50
CA ILE A 58 13.93 31.22 9.79
C ILE A 58 12.80 31.71 10.68
N LYS A 59 12.85 32.97 11.06
CA LYS A 59 11.87 33.60 11.94
C LYS A 59 11.03 34.60 11.17
N TYR A 60 9.73 34.47 11.27
CA TYR A 60 8.74 35.37 10.69
C TYR A 60 7.92 36.01 11.79
N PHE A 61 7.48 37.25 11.57
CA PHE A 61 6.41 37.87 12.34
C PHE A 61 5.13 37.96 11.52
N PHE A 62 4.00 37.88 12.21
CA PHE A 62 2.70 38.15 11.63
C PHE A 62 1.79 38.81 12.68
N TYR A 63 0.86 39.59 12.22
CA TYR A 63 -0.07 40.33 13.08
C TYR A 63 -1.51 39.84 12.87
N LYS A 64 -2.23 39.62 13.95
CA LYS A 64 -3.62 39.21 13.91
C LYS A 64 -4.52 40.30 14.48
N ASN A 65 -5.34 40.92 13.62
CA ASN A 65 -6.17 42.07 13.96
C ASN A 65 -7.52 41.72 14.61
N ASN A 66 -7.95 40.44 14.67
CA ASN A 66 -9.30 40.08 15.15
C ASN A 66 -9.33 38.84 16.02
N ILE A 67 -10.16 38.87 17.07
CA ILE A 67 -10.36 37.82 18.08
C ILE A 67 -11.32 36.73 17.60
N SER A 68 -11.72 36.69 16.33
CA SER A 68 -12.58 35.61 15.82
C SER A 68 -11.92 34.25 16.04
N PRO A 69 -12.66 33.24 16.53
CA PRO A 69 -12.10 31.94 16.81
C PRO A 69 -11.59 31.28 15.51
N LEU A 70 -10.29 31.12 15.42
CA LEU A 70 -9.66 30.38 14.33
C LEU A 70 -9.97 28.89 14.48
N LYS A 71 -10.34 28.24 13.40
CA LYS A 71 -10.68 26.80 13.39
C LYS A 71 -9.56 25.92 12.84
N SER A 72 -8.71 26.47 11.97
CA SER A 72 -7.67 25.69 11.32
C SER A 72 -6.53 26.57 10.80
N GLY A 73 -5.39 25.97 10.55
CA GLY A 73 -4.23 26.61 9.93
C GLY A 73 -3.58 25.71 8.88
N LEU A 74 -2.93 26.32 7.91
CA LEU A 74 -2.17 25.64 6.87
C LEU A 74 -0.82 26.32 6.73
N LEU A 75 0.27 25.56 6.91
CA LEU A 75 1.63 25.99 6.60
C LEU A 75 2.08 25.33 5.30
N GLN A 76 2.45 26.13 4.31
CA GLN A 76 3.05 25.67 3.06
C GLN A 76 4.54 25.97 3.06
N ILE A 77 5.35 24.95 2.85
CA ILE A 77 6.81 25.08 2.74
C ILE A 77 7.27 24.37 1.47
N ASP A 78 8.05 25.07 0.65
CA ASP A 78 8.60 24.52 -0.57
C ASP A 78 9.96 23.85 -0.30
N ASN A 79 10.14 22.63 -0.81
CA ASN A 79 11.37 21.83 -0.69
C ASN A 79 11.88 21.57 0.75
N ALA A 80 11.03 21.60 1.75
CA ALA A 80 11.43 21.31 3.12
C ALA A 80 11.66 19.81 3.35
N ALA A 81 12.82 19.46 3.91
CA ALA A 81 13.13 18.10 4.31
C ALA A 81 12.73 17.85 5.78
N PHE A 82 13.54 18.28 6.73
CA PHE A 82 13.33 18.08 8.16
C PHE A 82 13.31 19.41 8.88
N PHE A 83 12.29 19.68 9.69
CA PHE A 83 12.18 20.92 10.42
C PHE A 83 11.33 20.79 11.68
N ARG A 84 11.50 21.76 12.57
CA ARG A 84 10.60 22.01 13.71
C ARG A 84 9.90 23.34 13.53
N MET A 85 8.62 23.40 13.84
CA MET A 85 7.83 24.62 13.78
C MET A 85 7.40 25.04 15.19
N TYR A 86 7.63 26.30 15.49
CA TYR A 86 7.22 26.92 16.73
C TYR A 86 6.30 28.10 16.42
N LEU A 87 5.19 28.23 17.16
CA LEU A 87 4.33 29.40 17.18
C LEU A 87 4.42 30.03 18.58
N ASN A 88 4.88 31.28 18.66
CA ASN A 88 5.12 31.97 19.92
C ASN A 88 5.89 31.10 20.93
N ASP A 89 7.04 30.57 20.49
CA ASP A 89 7.94 29.69 21.22
C ASP A 89 7.34 28.35 21.67
N LYS A 90 6.11 28.04 21.30
CA LYS A 90 5.49 26.74 21.51
C LYS A 90 5.74 25.82 20.33
N LEU A 91 6.34 24.67 20.57
CA LEU A 91 6.55 23.67 19.53
C LEU A 91 5.21 23.12 19.04
N VAL A 92 4.95 23.28 17.75
CA VAL A 92 3.67 22.93 17.11
C VAL A 92 3.83 21.70 16.24
N LEU A 93 4.97 21.57 15.54
CA LEU A 93 5.25 20.47 14.63
C LEU A 93 6.72 20.07 14.75
N ASP A 94 6.99 18.78 14.90
CA ASP A 94 8.34 18.21 14.86
C ASP A 94 8.45 17.20 13.71
N LYS A 95 9.32 17.51 12.77
CA LYS A 95 9.68 16.68 11.63
C LYS A 95 11.20 16.52 11.52
N SER A 96 11.84 16.31 12.66
CA SER A 96 13.29 16.25 12.76
C SER A 96 13.91 14.86 12.52
N SER A 97 13.11 13.78 12.33
CA SER A 97 13.62 12.43 12.13
C SER A 97 13.46 11.95 10.69
N SER A 98 14.38 11.09 10.24
CA SER A 98 14.37 10.44 8.92
C SER A 98 13.23 9.42 8.73
N PHE A 99 12.63 8.95 9.80
CA PHE A 99 11.39 8.20 9.77
C PHE A 99 10.23 9.17 9.60
N PHE A 100 9.38 8.94 8.61
CA PHE A 100 8.17 9.70 8.30
C PHE A 100 7.13 9.63 9.45
N MET A 101 7.53 10.04 10.61
CA MET A 101 6.62 10.21 11.74
C MET A 101 6.48 11.70 12.01
N ASP A 102 5.38 12.27 11.53
CA ASP A 102 4.94 13.56 12.02
C ASP A 102 4.51 13.38 13.46
N THR A 103 5.41 13.66 14.37
CA THR A 103 5.08 13.64 15.79
C THR A 103 4.63 15.03 16.18
N LEU A 104 3.34 15.20 16.35
CA LEU A 104 2.81 16.29 17.12
C LEU A 104 3.22 16.07 18.58
N LEU A 105 3.97 17.00 19.14
CA LEU A 105 4.41 16.94 20.53
C LEU A 105 3.31 17.31 21.54
N SER A 106 2.09 17.62 21.09
CA SER A 106 0.94 17.67 21.99
C SER A 106 0.23 16.32 21.97
N SER A 107 -0.23 15.87 23.11
CA SER A 107 -1.03 14.64 23.28
C SER A 107 -2.37 14.63 22.53
N LYS A 108 -2.63 15.62 21.66
CA LYS A 108 -3.86 15.79 20.88
C LYS A 108 -3.51 16.18 19.46
N ARG A 109 -3.75 15.27 18.58
CA ARG A 109 -3.35 15.04 17.23
C ARG A 109 -4.35 15.57 16.24
N ASP A 110 -4.04 16.62 15.51
CA ASP A 110 -4.89 17.06 14.40
C ASP A 110 -4.10 17.82 13.33
N SER A 111 -2.93 17.33 12.93
CA SER A 111 -2.25 17.88 11.75
C SER A 111 -1.97 16.82 10.70
N PHE A 112 -2.17 17.17 9.45
CA PHE A 112 -2.02 16.31 8.29
C PHE A 112 -1.00 16.89 7.33
N ILE A 113 -0.23 16.01 6.66
CA ILE A 113 0.72 16.40 5.64
C ILE A 113 0.16 16.09 4.27
N TYR A 114 0.08 17.13 3.42
CA TYR A 114 -0.07 16.97 1.99
C TYR A 114 1.28 17.22 1.33
N LYS A 115 1.82 16.22 0.63
CA LYS A 115 2.98 16.42 -0.24
C LYS A 115 2.53 16.54 -1.69
N SER A 116 2.80 17.67 -2.31
CA SER A 116 3.06 17.71 -3.75
C SER A 116 4.55 17.46 -4.00
N SER A 117 4.97 17.07 -5.18
CA SER A 117 6.35 16.68 -5.49
C SER A 117 7.42 17.73 -5.17
N LEU A 118 7.02 18.99 -4.90
CA LEU A 118 7.93 20.13 -4.68
C LEU A 118 7.56 20.99 -3.46
N SER A 119 6.41 20.79 -2.82
CA SER A 119 5.98 21.55 -1.64
C SER A 119 5.22 20.67 -0.66
N ALA A 120 5.31 20.98 0.63
CA ALA A 120 4.59 20.29 1.67
C ALA A 120 3.59 21.26 2.33
N ASP A 121 2.37 20.80 2.49
CA ASP A 121 1.30 21.51 3.15
C ASP A 121 1.04 20.87 4.52
N TYR A 122 1.12 21.64 5.61
CA TYR A 122 0.95 21.18 6.97
C TYR A 122 -0.28 21.83 7.59
N PHE A 123 -1.27 21.03 7.91
CA PHE A 123 -2.45 21.49 8.63
C PHE A 123 -2.18 21.62 10.11
N ILE A 124 -2.63 22.73 10.69
CA ILE A 124 -2.52 23.03 12.11
C ILE A 124 -3.92 23.04 12.71
N SER A 125 -4.16 22.22 13.71
CA SER A 125 -5.49 22.08 14.30
C SER A 125 -5.98 23.35 15.01
N SER A 126 -7.30 23.47 15.11
CA SER A 126 -7.95 24.58 15.81
C SER A 126 -7.51 24.69 17.28
N GLU A 127 -7.24 23.56 17.93
CA GLU A 127 -6.83 23.56 19.34
C GLU A 127 -5.40 24.11 19.51
N ILE A 128 -4.48 23.75 18.62
CA ILE A 128 -3.12 24.25 18.63
C ILE A 128 -3.12 25.75 18.32
N ILE A 129 -3.86 26.16 17.30
CA ILE A 129 -3.97 27.57 16.89
C ILE A 129 -4.51 28.43 18.03
N LYS A 130 -5.62 28.04 18.66
CA LYS A 130 -6.22 28.76 19.78
C LYS A 130 -5.27 28.90 20.98
N LYS A 131 -4.40 27.92 21.22
CA LYS A 131 -3.44 27.94 22.32
C LYS A 131 -2.13 28.64 21.99
N SER A 132 -1.81 28.79 20.73
CA SER A 132 -0.49 29.26 20.28
C SER A 132 -0.50 30.61 19.61
N ILE A 133 -1.64 31.07 19.09
CA ILE A 133 -1.76 32.37 18.43
C ILE A 133 -2.48 33.35 19.33
N LEU A 134 -1.86 34.51 19.50
CA LEU A 134 -2.35 35.61 20.34
C LEU A 134 -3.01 36.69 19.47
N SER A 135 -3.83 37.56 20.08
CA SER A 135 -4.21 38.81 19.43
C SER A 135 -3.01 39.74 19.43
N GLY A 136 -2.71 40.34 18.29
CA GLY A 136 -1.53 41.18 18.13
C GLY A 136 -0.38 40.49 17.40
N GLU A 137 0.84 40.81 17.79
CA GLU A 137 2.05 40.26 17.17
C GLU A 137 2.27 38.79 17.54
N ASN A 138 2.61 37.99 16.56
CA ASN A 138 2.91 36.57 16.71
C ASN A 138 4.21 36.23 15.99
N THR A 139 4.89 35.15 16.44
CA THR A 139 6.12 34.64 15.81
C THR A 139 5.90 33.26 15.26
N LEU A 140 6.38 33.03 14.03
CA LEU A 140 6.55 31.72 13.43
C LEU A 140 8.05 31.45 13.26
N LEU A 141 8.56 30.45 13.97
CA LEU A 141 9.95 30.03 13.90
C LEU A 141 10.05 28.64 13.28
N LEU A 142 10.79 28.52 12.19
CA LEU A 142 11.09 27.25 11.53
C LEU A 142 12.57 26.91 11.76
N LYS A 143 12.83 25.74 12.35
CA LYS A 143 14.19 25.21 12.57
C LYS A 143 14.43 24.03 11.66
N PHE A 144 15.38 24.14 10.75
CA PHE A 144 15.76 23.10 9.80
C PHE A 144 17.06 22.43 10.24
N GLN A 145 17.13 21.12 10.17
CA GLN A 145 18.31 20.36 10.50
C GLN A 145 18.84 19.61 9.29
N ASN A 146 20.16 19.68 9.08
CA ASN A 146 20.89 18.88 8.09
C ASN A 146 20.25 18.89 6.69
N THR A 147 19.87 20.05 6.20
CA THR A 147 19.22 20.22 4.89
C THR A 147 20.21 20.75 3.87
N LYS A 148 19.93 20.45 2.60
CA LYS A 148 20.54 21.17 1.49
C LYS A 148 19.89 22.53 1.39
N PHE A 149 20.30 23.47 2.22
CA PHE A 149 19.68 24.79 2.41
C PHE A 149 19.47 25.56 1.11
N TYR A 150 20.36 25.38 0.11
CA TYR A 150 20.24 26.01 -1.20
C TYR A 150 19.00 25.60 -1.99
N LYS A 151 18.29 24.54 -1.57
CA LYS A 151 17.02 24.12 -2.16
C LYS A 151 15.80 24.73 -1.49
N LEU A 152 15.97 25.37 -0.34
CA LEU A 152 14.87 25.98 0.39
C LEU A 152 14.51 27.34 -0.25
N GLN A 153 13.26 27.50 -0.63
CA GLN A 153 12.74 28.78 -1.14
C GLN A 153 11.88 29.42 -0.05
N HIS A 154 12.50 30.19 0.83
CA HIS A 154 11.83 30.81 1.98
C HIS A 154 10.69 31.77 1.56
N ASN A 155 10.82 32.44 0.41
CA ASN A 155 9.82 33.33 -0.16
C ASN A 155 8.54 32.58 -0.61
N LYS A 156 8.54 31.25 -0.63
CA LYS A 156 7.38 30.41 -0.89
C LYS A 156 6.77 29.80 0.37
N THR A 157 7.31 30.11 1.56
CA THR A 157 6.68 29.73 2.83
C THR A 157 5.47 30.62 3.06
N LYS A 158 4.31 30.01 3.33
CA LYS A 158 3.04 30.70 3.57
C LYS A 158 2.32 30.08 4.74
N LEU A 159 1.78 30.94 5.62
CA LEU A 159 0.89 30.53 6.71
C LEU A 159 -0.50 31.07 6.43
N TYR A 160 -1.47 30.16 6.37
CA TYR A 160 -2.88 30.52 6.24
C TYR A 160 -3.59 30.19 7.55
N LEU A 161 -4.44 31.07 8.02
CA LEU A 161 -5.29 30.86 9.18
C LEU A 161 -6.74 31.11 8.77
N SER A 162 -7.65 30.20 9.10
CA SER A 162 -9.04 30.30 8.71
C SER A 162 -10.00 30.11 9.86
N ASN A 163 -11.17 30.74 9.73
CA ASN A 163 -12.32 30.58 10.62
C ASN A 163 -13.18 29.36 10.24
N SER A 164 -12.93 28.74 9.09
CA SER A 164 -13.59 27.53 8.63
C SER A 164 -12.56 26.42 8.33
N ASN A 165 -13.01 25.18 8.22
CA ASN A 165 -12.14 24.05 7.87
C ASN A 165 -11.86 23.95 6.36
N ASP A 166 -12.53 24.78 5.52
CA ASP A 166 -12.57 24.64 4.07
C ASP A 166 -11.90 25.78 3.28
N ASP A 167 -11.41 26.84 3.95
CA ASP A 167 -10.98 28.10 3.30
C ASP A 167 -9.49 28.16 2.91
N PHE A 168 -8.81 27.02 2.76
CA PHE A 168 -7.39 27.06 2.36
C PHE A 168 -7.22 27.04 0.84
N PRO A 169 -6.33 27.90 0.29
CA PRO A 169 -6.06 27.89 -1.13
C PRO A 169 -5.38 26.56 -1.50
N SER A 170 -6.08 25.72 -2.24
CA SER A 170 -5.45 24.62 -2.94
C SER A 170 -4.72 25.16 -4.16
N LYS A 171 -3.50 24.69 -4.46
CA LYS A 171 -2.77 25.04 -5.70
C LYS A 171 -3.52 24.68 -6.98
N LYS A 172 -4.56 23.87 -6.88
CA LYS A 172 -5.60 23.66 -7.90
C LYS A 172 -6.94 23.87 -7.21
N PRO A 173 -7.94 24.48 -7.86
CA PRO A 173 -9.29 24.44 -7.34
C PRO A 173 -9.56 22.99 -7.00
N LYS A 174 -10.02 22.68 -5.76
CA LYS A 174 -10.47 21.34 -5.40
C LYS A 174 -11.51 20.96 -6.44
N LYS A 175 -11.10 20.17 -7.44
CA LYS A 175 -12.04 19.55 -8.35
C LYS A 175 -12.95 18.76 -7.42
N SER A 176 -14.22 19.13 -7.36
CA SER A 176 -15.19 18.38 -6.56
C SER A 176 -15.09 16.93 -7.00
N LEU A 177 -14.94 16.00 -6.05
CA LEU A 177 -14.92 14.59 -6.37
C LEU A 177 -16.15 14.28 -7.22
N LYS A 178 -15.93 13.66 -8.36
CA LYS A 178 -17.01 13.18 -9.20
C LYS A 178 -17.73 12.06 -8.46
N LYS A 179 -19.05 12.06 -8.47
CA LYS A 179 -19.86 11.01 -7.86
C LYS A 179 -19.67 9.72 -8.65
N SER A 180 -18.96 8.75 -8.10
CA SER A 180 -18.85 7.41 -8.67
C SER A 180 -20.01 6.51 -8.20
N ALA A 181 -20.20 5.39 -8.90
CA ALA A 181 -21.15 4.36 -8.50
C ALA A 181 -20.60 3.39 -7.45
N LEU A 182 -19.31 3.49 -7.12
CA LEU A 182 -18.67 2.60 -6.15
C LEU A 182 -19.12 2.91 -4.72
N PRO A 183 -19.20 1.88 -3.86
CA PRO A 183 -19.41 2.06 -2.44
C PRO A 183 -18.34 2.98 -1.83
N TRP A 184 -18.76 3.77 -0.83
CA TRP A 184 -17.88 4.70 -0.11
C TRP A 184 -17.64 4.21 1.30
N LEU A 185 -16.36 4.02 1.67
CA LEU A 185 -15.94 3.69 3.01
C LEU A 185 -15.35 4.93 3.69
N SER A 186 -15.83 5.25 4.89
CA SER A 186 -15.32 6.34 5.70
C SER A 186 -14.79 5.79 7.02
N ILE A 187 -13.52 6.05 7.30
CA ILE A 187 -12.87 5.65 8.55
C ILE A 187 -12.59 6.90 9.39
N HIS A 188 -13.03 6.88 10.63
CA HIS A 188 -12.76 7.93 11.59
C HIS A 188 -11.91 7.38 12.75
N THR A 189 -10.75 7.96 12.95
CA THR A 189 -9.82 7.59 14.03
C THR A 189 -9.30 8.84 14.74
N LYS A 190 -9.12 8.75 16.05
CA LYS A 190 -8.53 9.84 16.85
C LYS A 190 -7.03 9.98 16.61
N ASN A 191 -6.41 8.93 16.17
CA ASN A 191 -4.96 8.81 16.03
C ASN A 191 -4.60 8.46 14.59
N GLY A 192 -3.43 8.87 14.10
CA GLY A 192 -2.88 8.40 12.83
C GLY A 192 -2.79 6.88 12.84
N ILE A 193 -3.20 6.23 11.73
CA ILE A 193 -3.11 4.78 11.61
C ILE A 193 -1.63 4.40 11.50
N LYS A 194 -1.22 3.42 12.32
CA LYS A 194 0.16 2.89 12.37
C LYS A 194 0.19 1.46 11.84
N ASP A 195 1.39 0.90 11.71
CA ASP A 195 1.58 -0.50 11.37
C ASP A 195 1.06 -1.40 12.51
N GLU A 196 1.67 -1.36 13.66
CA GLU A 196 1.24 -2.10 14.85
C GLU A 196 1.31 -1.21 16.11
N PRO A 197 0.48 -1.45 17.08
CA PRO A 197 -0.72 -2.29 17.12
C PRO A 197 -1.92 -1.65 16.40
N LYS A 198 -2.96 -2.47 16.09
CA LYS A 198 -4.25 -1.96 15.59
C LYS A 198 -4.85 -0.92 16.51
N LEU A 199 -5.31 0.18 15.94
CA LEU A 199 -5.89 1.30 16.66
C LEU A 199 -7.43 1.35 16.52
N PRO A 200 -8.16 1.77 17.57
CA PRO A 200 -9.60 1.94 17.48
C PRO A 200 -10.01 2.98 16.44
N ALA A 201 -11.03 2.65 15.66
CA ALA A 201 -11.63 3.55 14.68
C ALA A 201 -13.13 3.24 14.49
N LYS A 202 -13.84 4.15 13.83
CA LYS A 202 -15.22 3.96 13.39
C LYS A 202 -15.21 3.82 11.87
N LEU A 203 -15.89 2.79 11.36
CA LEU A 203 -16.13 2.55 9.96
C LEU A 203 -17.56 2.92 9.61
N SER A 204 -17.76 3.67 8.55
CA SER A 204 -19.05 3.86 7.90
C SER A 204 -18.92 3.38 6.45
N VAL A 205 -19.84 2.55 6.01
CA VAL A 205 -19.93 2.05 4.64
C VAL A 205 -21.23 2.58 4.04
N GLN A 206 -21.12 3.27 2.93
CA GLN A 206 -22.26 3.72 2.13
C GLN A 206 -22.26 2.96 0.81
N ASP A 207 -23.36 2.25 0.53
CA ASP A 207 -23.60 1.53 -0.73
C ASP A 207 -24.97 1.94 -1.26
N GLY A 208 -24.95 2.83 -2.25
CA GLY A 208 -26.16 3.55 -2.67
C GLY A 208 -26.73 4.40 -1.53
N GLU A 209 -27.99 4.15 -1.16
CA GLU A 209 -28.67 4.84 -0.05
C GLU A 209 -28.41 4.15 1.32
N ALA A 210 -27.95 2.91 1.30
CA ALA A 210 -27.69 2.17 2.52
C ALA A 210 -26.44 2.68 3.25
N ILE A 211 -26.57 2.95 4.55
CA ILE A 211 -25.45 3.34 5.41
C ILE A 211 -25.32 2.35 6.55
N PHE A 212 -24.15 1.77 6.67
CA PHE A 212 -23.79 0.81 7.70
C PHE A 212 -22.61 1.32 8.52
N LYS A 213 -22.67 1.18 9.86
CA LYS A 213 -21.64 1.71 10.76
C LYS A 213 -21.16 0.64 11.73
N GLU A 214 -19.84 0.55 11.90
CA GLU A 214 -19.21 -0.42 12.80
C GLU A 214 -18.04 0.20 13.58
N THR A 215 -17.71 -0.46 14.69
CA THR A 215 -16.46 -0.18 15.42
C THR A 215 -15.41 -1.17 14.93
N ILE A 216 -14.22 -0.65 14.64
CA ILE A 216 -13.11 -1.43 14.11
C ILE A 216 -11.81 -1.15 14.88
N GLN A 217 -10.88 -2.06 14.74
CA GLN A 217 -9.46 -1.80 15.03
C GLN A 217 -8.68 -1.93 13.73
N ILE A 218 -7.87 -0.95 13.40
CA ILE A 218 -7.21 -0.80 12.09
C ILE A 218 -5.71 -0.56 12.24
N GLU A 219 -4.93 -1.09 11.29
CA GLU A 219 -3.49 -0.87 11.15
C GLU A 219 -3.12 -0.69 9.69
N ILE A 220 -1.96 -0.08 9.43
CA ILE A 220 -1.30 -0.16 8.12
C ILE A 220 -0.80 -1.60 7.95
N ARG A 221 -0.88 -2.12 6.74
CA ARG A 221 -0.40 -3.46 6.45
C ARG A 221 0.50 -3.50 5.22
N GLY A 222 1.20 -4.63 5.08
CA GLY A 222 2.08 -4.95 3.97
C GLY A 222 3.52 -5.04 4.44
N ASN A 223 4.42 -5.36 3.52
CA ASN A 223 5.85 -5.31 3.72
C ASN A 223 6.42 -4.22 2.81
N THR A 224 6.77 -4.56 1.58
CA THR A 224 7.24 -3.62 0.55
C THR A 224 6.22 -2.51 0.25
N SER A 225 4.92 -2.84 0.24
CA SER A 225 3.84 -1.87 -0.01
C SER A 225 3.72 -0.77 1.05
N GLN A 226 4.33 -0.92 2.21
CA GLN A 226 4.41 0.16 3.20
C GLN A 226 5.30 1.32 2.76
N SER A 227 6.22 1.12 1.81
CA SER A 227 7.01 2.19 1.23
C SER A 227 6.19 3.13 0.33
N PHE A 228 5.05 2.66 -0.19
CA PHE A 228 4.19 3.46 -1.05
C PHE A 228 3.45 4.55 -0.27
N LYS A 229 3.21 5.68 -0.92
CA LYS A 229 2.46 6.80 -0.33
C LYS A 229 1.02 6.41 0.00
N LYS A 230 0.35 5.68 -0.89
CA LYS A 230 -0.98 5.12 -0.69
C LYS A 230 -0.88 3.82 0.09
N LYS A 231 -1.29 3.84 1.35
CA LYS A 231 -1.18 2.70 2.26
C LYS A 231 -2.30 1.69 2.06
N SER A 232 -2.01 0.42 2.30
CA SER A 232 -3.02 -0.61 2.49
C SER A 232 -3.28 -0.81 3.98
N TYR A 233 -4.50 -1.23 4.33
CA TYR A 233 -4.91 -1.37 5.73
C TYR A 233 -5.44 -2.78 6.01
N SER A 234 -5.26 -3.24 7.24
CA SER A 234 -5.92 -4.41 7.80
C SER A 234 -6.78 -3.98 8.97
N PHE A 235 -8.01 -4.44 9.03
CA PHE A 235 -8.89 -4.12 10.15
C PHE A 235 -9.70 -5.32 10.61
N ILE A 236 -10.11 -5.26 11.88
CA ILE A 236 -11.03 -6.20 12.50
C ILE A 236 -12.26 -5.45 12.99
N VAL A 237 -13.43 -6.08 12.85
CA VAL A 237 -14.69 -5.54 13.40
C VAL A 237 -14.89 -6.07 14.81
N ILE A 238 -15.25 -5.18 15.71
CA ILE A 238 -15.46 -5.49 17.12
C ILE A 238 -16.80 -4.95 17.60
N ASN A 239 -17.34 -5.59 18.62
CA ASN A 239 -18.49 -5.07 19.36
C ASN A 239 -18.09 -4.10 20.48
N GLU A 240 -19.03 -3.60 21.24
CA GLU A 240 -18.81 -2.66 22.35
C GLU A 240 -17.91 -3.25 23.45
N ASN A 241 -17.98 -4.56 23.68
CA ASN A 241 -17.14 -5.27 24.65
C ASN A 241 -15.74 -5.61 24.08
N LYS A 242 -15.38 -5.06 22.92
CA LYS A 242 -14.10 -5.29 22.22
C LYS A 242 -13.87 -6.75 21.79
N THR A 243 -14.90 -7.59 21.77
CA THR A 243 -14.82 -8.93 21.18
C THR A 243 -15.07 -8.88 19.67
N LEU A 244 -14.59 -9.89 18.93
CA LEU A 244 -14.73 -9.97 17.49
C LEU A 244 -16.21 -10.06 17.08
N LYS A 245 -16.56 -9.36 15.99
CA LYS A 245 -17.91 -9.32 15.43
C LYS A 245 -17.88 -9.66 13.95
N LYS A 246 -18.57 -10.75 13.55
CA LYS A 246 -18.74 -11.11 12.14
C LYS A 246 -19.78 -10.22 11.47
N VAL A 247 -19.40 -9.51 10.42
CA VAL A 247 -20.29 -8.65 9.64
C VAL A 247 -20.12 -8.91 8.14
N SER A 248 -21.20 -8.72 7.38
CA SER A 248 -21.12 -8.66 5.92
C SER A 248 -20.79 -7.22 5.49
N LEU A 249 -19.76 -7.05 4.70
CA LEU A 249 -19.41 -5.76 4.11
C LEU A 249 -19.54 -5.87 2.59
N LEU A 250 -20.27 -4.96 1.97
CA LEU A 250 -20.50 -4.90 0.52
C LEU A 250 -20.97 -6.25 -0.06
N ASN A 251 -21.87 -6.92 0.64
CA ASN A 251 -22.41 -8.23 0.30
C ASN A 251 -21.39 -9.39 0.24
N LEU A 252 -20.18 -9.18 0.80
CA LEU A 252 -19.24 -10.28 1.02
C LEU A 252 -19.67 -11.12 2.25
N PRO A 253 -19.33 -12.41 2.31
CA PRO A 253 -19.66 -13.28 3.44
C PRO A 253 -19.22 -12.72 4.78
N LYS A 254 -20.05 -12.94 5.81
CA LYS A 254 -19.79 -12.40 7.16
C LYS A 254 -18.46 -12.87 7.73
N HIS A 255 -17.65 -11.92 8.15
CA HIS A 255 -16.42 -12.21 8.87
C HIS A 255 -15.99 -10.97 9.68
N GLU A 256 -15.03 -11.15 10.62
CA GLU A 256 -14.47 -10.06 11.41
C GLU A 256 -13.21 -9.44 10.79
N HIS A 257 -12.42 -10.18 10.00
CA HIS A 257 -11.14 -9.73 9.44
C HIS A 257 -11.26 -9.26 7.99
N TRP A 258 -10.79 -8.06 7.71
CA TRP A 258 -10.88 -7.42 6.40
C TRP A 258 -9.58 -6.71 6.02
N ILE A 259 -9.40 -6.48 4.72
CA ILE A 259 -8.29 -5.74 4.15
C ILE A 259 -8.84 -4.67 3.23
N LEU A 260 -8.24 -3.48 3.30
CA LEU A 260 -8.36 -2.43 2.29
C LEU A 260 -7.03 -2.37 1.54
N TYR A 261 -7.00 -2.98 0.37
CA TYR A 261 -5.86 -2.91 -0.52
C TYR A 261 -5.89 -1.61 -1.31
N GLY A 262 -4.81 -0.85 -1.23
CA GLY A 262 -4.62 0.40 -1.97
C GLY A 262 -3.71 0.18 -3.17
N PRO A 263 -4.25 -0.01 -4.39
CA PRO A 263 -3.43 -0.14 -5.60
C PRO A 263 -2.69 1.17 -5.84
N TYR A 264 -1.38 1.15 -5.73
CA TYR A 264 -0.50 2.30 -5.96
C TYR A 264 0.37 2.11 -7.19
N ALA A 265 1.13 1.03 -7.26
CA ALA A 265 1.95 0.72 -8.42
C ALA A 265 1.10 0.22 -9.61
N ASP A 266 0.03 -0.52 -9.33
CA ASP A 266 -0.90 -0.98 -10.37
C ASP A 266 -1.81 0.16 -10.84
N LYS A 267 -1.43 0.81 -11.94
CA LYS A 267 -2.18 1.92 -12.52
C LYS A 267 -3.40 1.49 -13.32
N SER A 268 -3.53 0.19 -13.68
CA SER A 268 -4.79 -0.36 -14.15
C SER A 268 -5.81 -0.54 -13.03
N LEU A 269 -5.37 -0.53 -11.76
CA LEU A 269 -6.14 -0.65 -10.53
C LEU A 269 -6.81 -2.04 -10.32
N MET A 270 -6.62 -3.01 -11.22
CA MET A 270 -7.43 -4.25 -11.26
C MET A 270 -6.64 -5.57 -11.26
N ARG A 271 -5.28 -5.56 -11.37
CA ARG A 271 -4.48 -6.80 -11.53
C ARG A 271 -4.74 -7.85 -10.45
N ASN A 272 -4.75 -7.44 -9.20
CA ASN A 272 -5.05 -8.34 -8.06
C ASN A 272 -6.47 -8.92 -8.15
N VAL A 273 -7.45 -8.07 -8.46
CA VAL A 273 -8.86 -8.46 -8.56
C VAL A 273 -9.06 -9.42 -9.72
N LEU A 274 -8.42 -9.16 -10.86
CA LEU A 274 -8.47 -10.01 -12.05
C LEU A 274 -7.94 -11.42 -11.75
N ALA A 275 -6.75 -11.53 -11.15
CA ALA A 275 -6.18 -12.82 -10.78
C ALA A 275 -7.09 -13.62 -9.84
N TYR A 276 -7.63 -12.98 -8.81
CA TYR A 276 -8.53 -13.65 -7.86
C TYR A 276 -9.81 -14.13 -8.52
N ARG A 277 -10.44 -13.33 -9.39
CA ARG A 277 -11.63 -13.71 -10.13
C ARG A 277 -11.39 -14.87 -11.09
N LEU A 278 -10.24 -14.89 -11.76
CA LEU A 278 -9.88 -15.99 -12.64
C LEU A 278 -9.71 -17.30 -11.86
N PHE A 279 -9.01 -17.26 -10.71
CA PHE A 279 -8.81 -18.45 -9.90
C PHE A 279 -10.11 -18.95 -9.25
N GLU A 280 -10.99 -18.06 -8.84
CA GLU A 280 -12.34 -18.39 -8.39
C GLU A 280 -13.15 -19.10 -9.50
N LYS A 281 -13.08 -18.60 -10.74
CA LYS A 281 -13.72 -19.24 -11.90
C LYS A 281 -13.08 -20.59 -12.29
N MET A 282 -11.84 -20.86 -11.91
CA MET A 282 -11.20 -22.17 -12.06
C MET A 282 -11.71 -23.18 -11.03
N GLY A 283 -12.50 -22.76 -10.04
CA GLY A 283 -13.14 -23.63 -9.05
C GLY A 283 -12.49 -23.63 -7.67
N TYR A 284 -11.60 -22.69 -7.38
CA TYR A 284 -10.87 -22.60 -6.12
C TYR A 284 -11.29 -21.38 -5.29
N TYR A 285 -11.10 -21.46 -3.98
CA TYR A 285 -11.23 -20.29 -3.15
C TYR A 285 -10.09 -19.29 -3.47
N ALA A 286 -10.49 -18.08 -3.79
CA ALA A 286 -9.64 -16.90 -3.80
C ALA A 286 -10.27 -15.81 -2.92
N PRO A 287 -9.50 -14.88 -2.35
CA PRO A 287 -10.07 -13.78 -1.58
C PRO A 287 -11.06 -12.97 -2.42
N ARG A 288 -12.33 -12.96 -1.99
CA ARG A 288 -13.35 -12.16 -2.69
C ARG A 288 -13.12 -10.69 -2.46
N THR A 289 -13.41 -9.89 -3.47
CA THR A 289 -13.07 -8.47 -3.52
C THR A 289 -14.23 -7.61 -3.97
N LYS A 290 -14.21 -6.34 -3.54
CA LYS A 290 -15.10 -5.27 -4.02
C LYS A 290 -14.31 -3.98 -4.16
N PHE A 291 -14.45 -3.30 -5.30
CA PHE A 291 -13.94 -1.95 -5.44
C PHE A 291 -14.73 -0.99 -4.56
N CYS A 292 -14.06 0.01 -3.99
CA CYS A 292 -14.68 1.03 -3.16
C CYS A 292 -13.82 2.31 -3.16
N GLU A 293 -14.41 3.41 -2.80
CA GLU A 293 -13.68 4.64 -2.51
C GLU A 293 -13.49 4.78 -0.99
N LEU A 294 -12.34 5.29 -0.58
CA LEU A 294 -11.99 5.42 0.84
C LEU A 294 -11.78 6.88 1.24
N SER A 295 -12.34 7.26 2.37
CA SER A 295 -11.96 8.46 3.12
C SER A 295 -11.50 8.10 4.53
N ILE A 296 -10.51 8.85 5.03
CA ILE A 296 -10.03 8.75 6.41
C ILE A 296 -10.12 10.14 7.03
N ASN A 297 -10.86 10.25 8.12
CA ASN A 297 -11.13 11.53 8.81
C ASN A 297 -11.67 12.63 7.86
N GLY A 298 -12.53 12.26 6.91
CA GLY A 298 -13.08 13.16 5.90
C GLY A 298 -12.17 13.45 4.70
N PHE A 299 -10.94 12.94 4.69
CA PHE A 299 -10.01 13.12 3.57
C PHE A 299 -10.05 11.93 2.61
N TYR A 300 -10.30 12.20 1.36
CA TYR A 300 -10.30 11.21 0.30
C TYR A 300 -8.93 10.55 0.15
N GLN A 301 -8.89 9.22 0.16
CA GLN A 301 -7.68 8.42 0.02
C GLN A 301 -7.53 7.75 -1.36
N GLY A 302 -8.55 7.83 -2.20
CA GLY A 302 -8.54 7.22 -3.52
C GLY A 302 -9.41 5.96 -3.60
N LEU A 303 -9.30 5.27 -4.72
CA LEU A 303 -9.90 3.98 -4.96
C LEU A 303 -9.16 2.89 -4.17
N TYR A 304 -9.91 2.04 -3.52
CA TYR A 304 -9.42 0.87 -2.77
C TYR A 304 -10.16 -0.39 -3.20
N VAL A 305 -9.62 -1.52 -2.80
CA VAL A 305 -10.26 -2.83 -2.92
C VAL A 305 -10.51 -3.36 -1.51
N LEU A 306 -11.77 -3.48 -1.11
CA LEU A 306 -12.14 -4.27 0.06
C LEU A 306 -11.92 -5.74 -0.28
N CYS A 307 -11.12 -6.43 0.53
CA CYS A 307 -10.68 -7.79 0.27
C CYS A 307 -10.81 -8.65 1.53
N GLU A 308 -11.19 -9.90 1.35
CA GLU A 308 -11.13 -10.90 2.41
C GLU A 308 -9.67 -11.14 2.84
N LYS A 309 -9.43 -11.17 4.14
CA LYS A 309 -8.17 -11.73 4.65
C LYS A 309 -8.26 -13.26 4.60
N ILE A 310 -7.26 -13.93 4.05
CA ILE A 310 -7.21 -15.40 4.08
C ILE A 310 -7.32 -15.86 5.53
N ARG A 311 -8.33 -16.66 5.81
CA ARG A 311 -8.62 -17.29 7.10
C ARG A 311 -9.30 -18.62 6.86
N VAL A 312 -9.00 -19.60 7.69
CA VAL A 312 -9.75 -20.86 7.73
C VAL A 312 -11.05 -20.61 8.46
N ASP A 313 -12.15 -20.66 7.73
CA ASP A 313 -13.51 -20.43 8.20
C ASP A 313 -14.47 -20.98 7.12
N SER A 314 -15.63 -21.51 7.54
CA SER A 314 -16.63 -22.06 6.62
C SER A 314 -17.13 -21.08 5.56
N SER A 315 -17.02 -19.77 5.82
CA SER A 315 -17.41 -18.72 4.86
C SER A 315 -16.28 -18.31 3.90
N ARG A 316 -15.05 -18.77 4.12
CA ARG A 316 -13.85 -18.44 3.32
C ARG A 316 -13.14 -19.70 2.86
N LEU A 317 -12.01 -20.03 3.46
CA LEU A 317 -11.30 -21.27 3.19
C LEU A 317 -11.82 -22.35 4.15
N ASP A 318 -12.75 -23.19 3.68
CA ASP A 318 -13.30 -24.30 4.46
C ASP A 318 -12.32 -25.47 4.45
N LEU A 319 -11.46 -25.51 5.44
CA LEU A 319 -10.40 -26.53 5.57
C LEU A 319 -10.74 -27.62 6.60
N LYS A 320 -11.85 -27.51 7.31
CA LYS A 320 -12.24 -28.44 8.40
C LYS A 320 -11.07 -28.68 9.37
N ASN A 321 -10.57 -29.92 9.43
CA ASN A 321 -9.49 -30.37 10.32
C ASN A 321 -8.10 -30.30 9.65
N GLY A 322 -7.96 -29.60 8.55
CA GLY A 322 -6.68 -29.47 7.84
C GLY A 322 -5.80 -28.33 8.34
N TYR A 323 -4.64 -28.20 7.73
CA TYR A 323 -3.63 -27.18 8.04
C TYR A 323 -3.42 -26.24 6.88
N LEU A 324 -3.20 -24.95 7.17
CA LEU A 324 -2.81 -23.95 6.18
C LEU A 324 -1.37 -23.53 6.45
N ILE A 325 -0.52 -23.67 5.44
CA ILE A 325 0.90 -23.38 5.49
C ILE A 325 1.22 -22.34 4.42
N LYS A 326 2.24 -21.53 4.66
CA LYS A 326 2.67 -20.46 3.78
C LYS A 326 4.17 -20.50 3.58
N LEU A 327 4.61 -20.36 2.34
CA LEU A 327 5.98 -20.02 1.99
C LEU A 327 6.10 -18.51 1.97
N ASP A 328 6.99 -17.96 2.76
CA ASP A 328 7.28 -16.53 2.80
C ASP A 328 8.63 -16.28 3.52
N ARG A 329 9.00 -15.02 3.62
CA ARG A 329 10.10 -14.61 4.50
C ARG A 329 9.75 -14.93 5.95
N PRO A 330 10.67 -15.52 6.72
CA PRO A 330 10.38 -15.89 8.11
C PRO A 330 10.06 -14.65 8.94
N LYS A 331 8.97 -14.73 9.71
CA LYS A 331 8.59 -13.63 10.63
C LYS A 331 8.76 -14.04 12.08
N ASN A 332 8.17 -15.17 12.47
CA ASN A 332 8.17 -15.66 13.85
C ASN A 332 8.59 -17.15 13.86
N GLU A 333 7.68 -18.03 14.25
CA GLU A 333 7.93 -19.45 14.23
C GLU A 333 7.79 -20.01 12.82
N PHE A 334 8.84 -20.64 12.33
CA PHE A 334 8.92 -21.25 11.01
C PHE A 334 9.70 -22.55 11.08
N PHE A 335 9.57 -23.38 10.06
CA PHE A 335 10.46 -24.50 9.80
C PHE A 335 11.03 -24.42 8.39
N GLN A 336 12.08 -25.17 8.14
CA GLN A 336 12.77 -25.13 6.86
C GLN A 336 12.67 -26.46 6.14
N SER A 337 12.75 -26.42 4.82
CA SER A 337 12.96 -27.61 4.01
C SER A 337 14.24 -28.35 4.41
N ASN A 338 14.21 -29.69 4.38
CA ASN A 338 15.40 -30.53 4.51
C ASN A 338 16.21 -30.54 3.21
N ILE A 339 15.61 -30.20 2.08
CA ILE A 339 16.23 -30.17 0.76
C ILE A 339 16.56 -28.73 0.40
N SER A 340 17.80 -28.47 0.03
CA SER A 340 18.24 -27.14 -0.38
C SER A 340 17.88 -26.88 -1.84
N ASN A 341 17.44 -25.66 -2.13
CA ASN A 341 17.30 -25.14 -3.48
C ASN A 341 18.65 -24.50 -3.85
N GLY A 342 19.43 -25.17 -4.70
CA GLY A 342 20.79 -24.71 -5.00
C GLY A 342 21.73 -24.79 -3.78
N GLU A 343 22.82 -24.03 -3.80
CA GLU A 343 23.87 -24.11 -2.75
C GLU A 343 23.53 -23.34 -1.47
N THR A 344 22.62 -22.36 -1.50
CA THR A 344 22.51 -21.35 -0.43
C THR A 344 21.10 -21.10 0.11
N SER A 345 20.04 -21.56 -0.56
CA SER A 345 18.66 -21.21 -0.18
C SER A 345 17.86 -22.42 0.31
N LYS A 346 17.22 -22.27 1.47
CA LYS A 346 16.23 -23.23 1.99
C LYS A 346 14.86 -22.60 1.97
N THR A 347 13.89 -23.36 1.47
CA THR A 347 12.48 -22.96 1.56
C THR A 347 12.05 -22.85 3.02
N VAL A 348 11.34 -21.79 3.36
CA VAL A 348 10.86 -21.48 4.71
C VAL A 348 9.34 -21.57 4.75
N PHE A 349 8.83 -22.29 5.74
CA PHE A 349 7.41 -22.58 5.92
C PHE A 349 6.90 -21.98 7.23
N GLU A 350 5.79 -21.26 7.17
CA GLU A 350 5.04 -20.73 8.30
C GLU A 350 3.71 -21.48 8.43
N ILE A 351 3.37 -21.99 9.60
CA ILE A 351 2.04 -22.58 9.86
C ILE A 351 1.08 -21.42 10.15
N VAL A 352 0.12 -21.21 9.26
CA VAL A 352 -0.87 -20.13 9.35
C VAL A 352 -2.13 -20.55 10.11
N HIS A 353 -2.52 -21.82 9.96
CA HIS A 353 -3.66 -22.40 10.67
C HIS A 353 -3.38 -23.88 11.02
N PRO A 354 -3.72 -24.31 12.25
CA PRO A 354 -4.12 -23.49 13.40
C PRO A 354 -3.08 -22.44 13.78
N ASN A 355 -3.49 -21.42 14.57
CA ASN A 355 -2.54 -20.44 15.06
C ASN A 355 -1.44 -21.14 15.89
N ASN A 356 -0.20 -20.77 15.71
CA ASN A 356 0.96 -21.39 16.36
C ASN A 356 0.83 -21.54 17.89
N SER A 357 0.16 -20.58 18.56
CA SER A 357 -0.10 -20.68 20.01
C SER A 357 -1.12 -21.77 20.38
N ALA A 358 -1.90 -22.27 19.42
CA ALA A 358 -2.89 -23.34 19.63
C ALA A 358 -2.35 -24.74 19.29
N LEU A 359 -1.16 -24.82 18.63
CA LEU A 359 -0.55 -26.09 18.22
C LEU A 359 0.27 -26.74 19.35
N GLY A 360 -0.01 -28.02 19.61
CA GLY A 360 0.85 -28.85 20.43
C GLY A 360 2.16 -29.20 19.72
N PHE A 361 3.18 -29.53 20.49
CA PHE A 361 4.49 -29.92 19.94
C PHE A 361 4.39 -31.12 18.97
N SER A 362 3.63 -32.17 19.34
CA SER A 362 3.44 -33.36 18.52
C SER A 362 2.77 -33.04 17.17
N GLU A 363 1.76 -32.19 17.18
CA GLU A 363 1.04 -31.79 15.98
C GLU A 363 1.93 -30.98 15.03
N ARG A 364 2.76 -30.08 15.57
CA ARG A 364 3.76 -29.34 14.81
C ARG A 364 4.76 -30.25 14.10
N ILE A 365 5.28 -31.27 14.82
CA ILE A 365 6.17 -32.27 14.23
C ILE A 365 5.47 -33.06 13.13
N GLN A 366 4.19 -33.41 13.30
CA GLN A 366 3.44 -34.13 12.26
C GLN A 366 3.33 -33.31 10.98
N ILE A 367 3.02 -31.99 11.09
CA ILE A 367 2.95 -31.07 9.93
C ILE A 367 4.31 -31.02 9.23
N GLN A 368 5.39 -30.78 9.98
CA GLN A 368 6.75 -30.72 9.43
C GLN A 368 7.13 -32.02 8.74
N SER A 369 6.92 -33.15 9.41
CA SER A 369 7.24 -34.46 8.85
C SER A 369 6.48 -34.76 7.57
N PHE A 370 5.23 -34.32 7.48
CA PHE A 370 4.44 -34.52 6.26
C PHE A 370 4.96 -33.67 5.09
N VAL A 371 5.35 -32.41 5.34
CA VAL A 371 5.96 -31.56 4.31
C VAL A 371 7.30 -32.13 3.86
N HIS A 372 8.13 -32.60 4.80
CA HIS A 372 9.41 -33.24 4.48
C HIS A 372 9.21 -34.53 3.68
N LEU A 373 8.24 -35.39 4.06
CA LEU A 373 7.89 -36.57 3.28
C LEU A 373 7.52 -36.25 1.84
N PHE A 374 6.71 -35.21 1.64
CA PHE A 374 6.36 -34.74 0.29
C PHE A 374 7.62 -34.33 -0.48
N GLU A 375 8.49 -33.51 0.12
CA GLU A 375 9.70 -33.04 -0.55
C GLU A 375 10.65 -34.20 -0.88
N GLU A 376 10.87 -35.13 0.04
CA GLU A 376 11.72 -36.31 -0.15
C GLU A 376 11.15 -37.22 -1.25
N SER A 377 9.84 -37.50 -1.20
CA SER A 377 9.16 -38.32 -2.21
C SER A 377 9.26 -37.70 -3.60
N LEU A 378 9.07 -36.40 -3.69
CA LEU A 378 9.19 -35.67 -4.96
C LEU A 378 10.65 -35.62 -5.46
N PHE A 379 11.60 -35.38 -4.58
CA PHE A 379 13.02 -35.34 -4.92
C PHE A 379 13.52 -36.67 -5.49
N LEU A 380 13.09 -37.77 -4.90
CA LEU A 380 13.48 -39.14 -5.30
C LEU A 380 12.65 -39.65 -6.49
N SER A 381 11.54 -39.01 -6.84
CA SER A 381 10.69 -39.44 -7.94
C SER A 381 11.40 -39.29 -9.30
N ASP A 382 11.08 -40.17 -10.22
CA ASP A 382 11.48 -40.09 -11.63
C ASP A 382 10.34 -39.51 -12.50
N GLU A 383 10.61 -39.38 -13.77
CA GLU A 383 9.67 -38.80 -14.75
C GLU A 383 8.39 -39.65 -14.98
N ASN A 384 8.39 -40.91 -14.55
CA ASN A 384 7.26 -41.85 -14.69
C ASN A 384 6.62 -42.22 -13.34
N SER A 385 7.08 -41.64 -12.23
CA SER A 385 6.53 -41.92 -10.90
C SER A 385 5.08 -41.44 -10.75
N LEU A 386 4.23 -42.31 -10.21
CA LEU A 386 2.83 -42.00 -9.87
C LEU A 386 2.64 -41.77 -8.37
N ASP A 387 3.57 -42.25 -7.53
CA ASP A 387 3.43 -42.29 -6.08
C ASP A 387 3.25 -40.90 -5.46
N ILE A 388 3.87 -39.89 -6.07
CA ILE A 388 3.75 -38.50 -5.61
C ILE A 388 2.27 -38.02 -5.62
N PHE A 389 1.43 -38.55 -6.50
CA PHE A 389 0.03 -38.17 -6.61
C PHE A 389 -0.86 -38.77 -5.50
N GLU A 390 -0.32 -39.72 -4.72
CA GLU A 390 -0.95 -40.15 -3.48
C GLU A 390 -0.79 -39.09 -2.36
N ILE A 391 0.26 -38.28 -2.42
CA ILE A 391 0.59 -37.26 -1.41
C ILE A 391 0.01 -35.91 -1.79
N ILE A 392 -0.11 -35.58 -3.09
CA ILE A 392 -0.60 -34.27 -3.56
C ILE A 392 -1.96 -34.38 -4.24
N ASP A 393 -2.73 -33.29 -4.20
CA ASP A 393 -3.85 -33.06 -5.10
C ASP A 393 -3.31 -32.47 -6.42
N MET A 394 -3.08 -33.35 -7.38
CA MET A 394 -2.45 -32.99 -8.66
C MET A 394 -3.19 -31.83 -9.36
N ASN A 395 -4.53 -31.81 -9.33
CA ASN A 395 -5.33 -30.78 -9.98
C ASN A 395 -5.06 -29.40 -9.37
N SER A 396 -4.95 -29.32 -8.04
CA SER A 396 -4.66 -28.05 -7.36
C SER A 396 -3.26 -27.53 -7.69
N PHE A 397 -2.26 -28.41 -7.82
CA PHE A 397 -0.91 -28.03 -8.24
C PHE A 397 -0.88 -27.53 -9.68
N ILE A 398 -1.59 -28.22 -10.58
CA ILE A 398 -1.71 -27.81 -11.99
C ILE A 398 -2.38 -26.43 -12.10
N ASP A 399 -3.54 -26.25 -11.46
CA ASP A 399 -4.28 -25.00 -11.57
C ASP A 399 -3.55 -23.82 -10.88
N PHE A 400 -2.82 -24.09 -9.79
CA PHE A 400 -1.94 -23.11 -9.16
C PHE A 400 -0.76 -22.72 -10.07
N LEU A 401 -0.14 -23.69 -10.75
CA LEU A 401 0.91 -23.44 -11.73
C LEU A 401 0.35 -22.59 -12.89
N ILE A 402 -0.77 -23.00 -13.47
CA ILE A 402 -1.40 -22.31 -14.58
C ILE A 402 -1.70 -20.85 -14.24
N ILE A 403 -2.35 -20.56 -13.12
CA ILE A 403 -2.73 -19.18 -12.78
C ILE A 403 -1.50 -18.31 -12.52
N ASN A 404 -0.49 -18.82 -11.82
CA ASN A 404 0.73 -18.06 -11.56
C ASN A 404 1.52 -17.80 -12.83
N GLU A 405 1.61 -18.77 -13.74
CA GLU A 405 2.27 -18.58 -15.04
C GLU A 405 1.45 -17.74 -15.99
N PHE A 406 0.13 -17.88 -16.02
CA PHE A 406 -0.74 -17.04 -16.85
C PHE A 406 -0.62 -15.57 -16.46
N CYS A 407 -0.68 -15.27 -15.18
CA CYS A 407 -0.49 -13.94 -14.66
C CYS A 407 0.98 -13.50 -14.64
N LYS A 408 1.92 -14.42 -14.78
CA LYS A 408 3.36 -14.22 -14.56
C LYS A 408 3.62 -13.45 -13.26
N ASN A 409 3.13 -14.01 -12.15
CA ASN A 409 3.36 -13.46 -10.83
C ASN A 409 4.81 -13.69 -10.41
N ILE A 410 5.65 -12.67 -10.44
CA ILE A 410 7.10 -12.78 -10.19
C ILE A 410 7.47 -13.14 -8.75
N ASP A 411 6.55 -12.99 -7.81
CA ASP A 411 6.73 -13.38 -6.42
C ASP A 411 6.20 -14.81 -6.13
N ALA A 412 5.55 -15.43 -7.12
CA ALA A 412 5.00 -16.77 -7.00
C ALA A 412 6.03 -17.80 -6.55
N TYR A 413 5.54 -18.85 -5.94
CA TYR A 413 6.28 -20.04 -5.51
C TYR A 413 7.23 -19.84 -4.33
N ARG A 414 7.75 -18.64 -4.10
CA ARG A 414 8.74 -18.33 -3.04
C ARG A 414 8.23 -17.35 -1.98
N LEU A 415 7.25 -16.51 -2.32
CA LEU A 415 6.65 -15.53 -1.40
C LEU A 415 5.13 -15.62 -1.47
N SER A 416 4.47 -15.35 -0.37
CA SER A 416 3.00 -15.32 -0.27
C SER A 416 2.31 -16.54 -0.90
N THR A 417 3.01 -17.67 -0.91
CA THR A 417 2.54 -18.93 -1.51
C THR A 417 1.89 -19.79 -0.43
N TYR A 418 0.62 -20.07 -0.59
CA TYR A 418 -0.14 -20.87 0.37
C TYR A 418 -0.39 -22.27 -0.16
N PHE A 419 -0.35 -23.24 0.74
CA PHE A 419 -0.83 -24.60 0.50
C PHE A 419 -1.47 -25.18 1.76
N GLN A 420 -2.22 -26.23 1.57
CA GLN A 420 -3.02 -26.87 2.60
C GLN A 420 -2.60 -28.32 2.76
N ILE A 421 -2.66 -28.83 3.99
CA ILE A 421 -2.72 -30.27 4.24
C ILE A 421 -4.17 -30.58 4.54
N SER A 422 -4.84 -31.32 3.65
CA SER A 422 -6.23 -31.67 3.83
C SER A 422 -6.44 -32.77 4.90
N GLU A 423 -7.67 -32.99 5.31
CA GLU A 423 -8.05 -34.06 6.23
C GLU A 423 -7.65 -35.44 5.67
N GLU A 424 -7.71 -35.63 4.36
CA GLU A 424 -7.29 -36.85 3.66
C GLU A 424 -5.75 -36.97 3.55
N LYS A 425 -5.00 -36.09 4.21
CA LYS A 425 -3.52 -36.03 4.16
C LYS A 425 -2.99 -35.87 2.74
N LYS A 426 -3.57 -34.98 1.97
CA LYS A 426 -3.05 -34.52 0.68
C LYS A 426 -2.65 -33.05 0.75
N LEU A 427 -1.52 -32.72 0.10
CA LEU A 427 -1.14 -31.34 -0.14
C LEU A 427 -2.00 -30.76 -1.26
N LYS A 428 -2.63 -29.62 -1.02
CA LYS A 428 -3.40 -28.84 -2.01
C LYS A 428 -2.83 -27.44 -2.11
N MET A 429 -2.51 -26.99 -3.32
CA MET A 429 -2.03 -25.62 -3.53
C MET A 429 -3.15 -24.60 -3.42
N GLY A 430 -2.80 -23.42 -2.93
CA GLY A 430 -3.72 -22.30 -2.74
C GLY A 430 -4.17 -22.11 -1.28
N PRO A 431 -4.91 -21.03 -1.03
CA PRO A 431 -5.40 -20.01 -1.96
C PRO A 431 -4.29 -19.11 -2.53
N ILE A 432 -4.57 -18.45 -3.64
CA ILE A 432 -3.64 -17.48 -4.21
C ILE A 432 -3.67 -16.16 -3.43
N TRP A 433 -2.51 -15.45 -3.43
CA TRP A 433 -2.36 -14.17 -2.75
C TRP A 433 -1.29 -13.31 -3.40
N ASP A 434 -1.46 -11.97 -3.38
CA ASP A 434 -0.45 -10.96 -3.72
C ASP A 434 -0.03 -10.93 -5.20
N PHE A 435 -1.01 -10.75 -6.08
CA PHE A 435 -0.83 -10.67 -7.54
C PHE A 435 -0.67 -9.24 -8.06
N ASN A 436 -0.35 -8.28 -7.18
CA ASN A 436 -0.20 -6.88 -7.57
C ASN A 436 1.00 -6.63 -8.50
N PHE A 437 2.03 -7.48 -8.48
CA PHE A 437 3.21 -7.40 -9.34
C PHE A 437 3.18 -8.41 -10.51
N SER A 438 2.00 -8.69 -11.00
CA SER A 438 1.74 -9.61 -12.11
C SER A 438 1.36 -8.89 -13.42
N PHE A 439 1.06 -9.64 -14.47
CA PHE A 439 0.57 -9.16 -15.76
C PHE A 439 1.46 -8.07 -16.36
N GLY A 440 2.77 -8.28 -16.37
CA GLY A 440 3.71 -7.39 -17.04
C GLY A 440 4.01 -6.07 -16.33
N LEU A 441 3.62 -5.92 -15.06
CA LEU A 441 3.80 -4.66 -14.34
C LEU A 441 5.26 -4.32 -14.11
N THR A 442 6.11 -5.30 -13.77
CA THR A 442 7.43 -5.05 -13.16
C THR A 442 8.56 -4.93 -14.17
N ASP A 443 9.48 -4.00 -13.92
CA ASP A 443 10.69 -3.75 -14.69
C ASP A 443 11.87 -4.68 -14.31
N TYR A 444 11.72 -5.49 -13.27
CA TYR A 444 12.73 -6.42 -12.79
C TYR A 444 12.28 -7.89 -12.94
N LEU A 445 13.22 -8.84 -12.79
CA LEU A 445 13.01 -10.28 -12.96
C LEU A 445 12.31 -10.66 -14.28
N ASN A 446 12.50 -9.88 -15.33
CA ASN A 446 11.80 -10.03 -16.60
C ASN A 446 10.26 -10.10 -16.49
N GLY A 447 9.68 -9.48 -15.46
CA GLY A 447 8.25 -9.50 -15.22
C GLY A 447 7.42 -8.86 -16.34
N TYR A 448 8.00 -7.87 -17.03
CA TYR A 448 7.38 -7.21 -18.20
C TYR A 448 7.28 -8.09 -19.45
N LYS A 449 8.16 -9.11 -19.59
CA LYS A 449 8.14 -9.99 -20.75
C LYS A 449 6.95 -10.93 -20.70
N SER A 450 6.20 -11.03 -21.77
CA SER A 450 5.11 -12.01 -21.90
C SER A 450 5.62 -13.46 -22.08
N SER A 451 6.93 -13.66 -22.33
CA SER A 451 7.60 -14.95 -22.45
C SER A 451 8.35 -15.37 -21.18
N GLY A 452 8.75 -16.64 -21.11
CA GLY A 452 9.50 -17.23 -19.99
C GLY A 452 8.61 -17.66 -18.82
N PHE A 453 8.96 -18.76 -18.16
CA PHE A 453 8.31 -19.26 -16.97
C PHE A 453 8.89 -18.62 -15.71
N VAL A 454 8.08 -18.46 -14.68
CA VAL A 454 8.50 -18.00 -13.35
C VAL A 454 9.08 -19.17 -12.56
N TYR A 455 8.44 -20.34 -12.61
CA TYR A 455 8.76 -21.50 -11.76
C TYR A 455 10.21 -21.99 -11.88
N SER A 456 10.92 -21.64 -12.94
CA SER A 456 12.33 -22.02 -13.20
C SER A 456 13.25 -20.80 -13.37
N SER A 457 12.84 -19.62 -12.91
CA SER A 457 13.56 -18.37 -13.17
C SER A 457 14.51 -17.92 -12.06
N MET A 458 14.44 -18.52 -10.88
CA MET A 458 15.17 -18.11 -9.67
C MET A 458 15.47 -19.32 -8.79
N GLU A 459 16.65 -19.32 -8.17
CA GLU A 459 17.09 -20.39 -7.24
C GLU A 459 16.26 -20.47 -5.95
N GLU A 460 15.64 -19.37 -5.51
CA GLU A 460 14.80 -19.34 -4.32
C GLU A 460 13.46 -20.07 -4.49
N ILE A 461 13.09 -20.40 -5.74
CA ILE A 461 11.88 -21.16 -6.02
C ILE A 461 12.09 -22.62 -5.67
N PRO A 462 11.20 -23.25 -4.90
CA PRO A 462 11.32 -24.66 -4.56
C PRO A 462 11.43 -25.54 -5.82
N PHE A 463 12.31 -26.51 -5.79
CA PHE A 463 12.53 -27.50 -6.86
C PHE A 463 11.27 -28.27 -7.28
N TRP A 464 10.20 -28.16 -6.51
CA TRP A 464 8.93 -28.85 -6.71
C TRP A 464 8.38 -28.69 -8.13
N TRP A 465 8.44 -27.47 -8.63
CA TRP A 465 7.81 -27.10 -9.90
C TRP A 465 8.56 -27.64 -11.11
N GLU A 466 9.88 -27.66 -11.05
CA GLU A 466 10.71 -28.26 -12.11
C GLU A 466 10.55 -29.77 -12.12
N LYS A 467 10.59 -30.42 -10.95
CA LYS A 467 10.40 -31.87 -10.82
C LYS A 467 9.01 -32.30 -11.29
N LEU A 468 7.95 -31.61 -10.85
CA LEU A 468 6.60 -31.93 -11.30
C LEU A 468 6.45 -31.74 -12.81
N ASN A 469 7.04 -30.68 -13.39
CA ASN A 469 6.96 -30.43 -14.81
C ASN A 469 7.77 -31.44 -15.67
N GLN A 470 8.79 -32.09 -15.09
CA GLN A 470 9.50 -33.21 -15.72
C GLN A 470 8.70 -34.51 -15.70
N ASN A 471 7.76 -34.67 -14.76
CA ASN A 471 6.92 -35.85 -14.67
C ASN A 471 5.93 -35.89 -15.84
N LYS A 472 5.92 -37.00 -16.59
CA LYS A 472 5.12 -37.17 -17.82
C LYS A 472 3.62 -37.10 -17.59
N PHE A 473 3.15 -37.65 -16.47
CA PHE A 473 1.73 -37.66 -16.13
C PHE A 473 1.26 -36.26 -15.74
N PHE A 474 2.05 -35.56 -14.92
CA PHE A 474 1.77 -34.18 -14.56
C PHE A 474 1.74 -33.25 -15.77
N ASN A 475 2.75 -33.35 -16.62
CA ASN A 475 2.87 -32.52 -17.84
C ASN A 475 1.71 -32.79 -18.82
N SER A 476 1.34 -34.06 -19.02
CA SER A 476 0.18 -34.42 -19.85
C SER A 476 -1.13 -33.85 -19.29
N ALA A 477 -1.33 -33.97 -17.97
CA ALA A 477 -2.51 -33.43 -17.30
C ALA A 477 -2.52 -31.89 -17.32
N LEU A 478 -1.38 -31.24 -17.14
CA LEU A 478 -1.20 -29.77 -17.27
C LEU A 478 -1.61 -29.29 -18.66
N THR A 479 -1.08 -29.94 -19.70
CA THR A 479 -1.40 -29.59 -21.09
C THR A 479 -2.89 -29.76 -21.39
N LYS A 480 -3.49 -30.86 -20.94
CA LYS A 480 -4.94 -31.10 -21.08
C LYS A 480 -5.76 -30.01 -20.36
N ARG A 481 -5.38 -29.70 -19.13
CA ARG A 481 -6.09 -28.69 -18.31
C ARG A 481 -5.95 -27.29 -18.91
N TRP A 482 -4.76 -26.93 -19.39
CA TRP A 482 -4.55 -25.67 -20.10
C TRP A 482 -5.48 -25.53 -21.29
N LYS A 483 -5.55 -26.53 -22.16
CA LYS A 483 -6.46 -26.53 -23.32
C LYS A 483 -7.93 -26.33 -22.90
N GLN A 484 -8.38 -26.99 -21.82
CA GLN A 484 -9.74 -26.81 -21.30
C GLN A 484 -9.98 -25.37 -20.82
N LEU A 485 -9.00 -24.78 -20.09
CA LEU A 485 -9.12 -23.42 -19.61
C LEU A 485 -9.07 -22.38 -20.74
N ARG A 486 -8.29 -22.63 -21.81
CA ARG A 486 -8.19 -21.74 -22.97
C ARG A 486 -9.46 -21.63 -23.81
N ILE A 487 -10.34 -22.60 -23.74
CA ILE A 487 -11.66 -22.54 -24.37
C ILE A 487 -12.79 -22.19 -23.39
N SER A 488 -12.45 -21.79 -22.17
CA SER A 488 -13.41 -21.45 -21.11
C SER A 488 -12.94 -20.27 -20.27
N THR A 489 -12.55 -20.49 -19.03
CA THR A 489 -12.22 -19.45 -18.03
C THR A 489 -11.06 -18.54 -18.44
N LEU A 490 -10.05 -19.06 -19.11
CA LEU A 490 -8.89 -18.32 -19.60
C LEU A 490 -8.92 -18.06 -21.10
N SER A 491 -10.08 -18.15 -21.75
CA SER A 491 -10.22 -17.72 -23.14
C SER A 491 -9.99 -16.20 -23.24
N ASP A 492 -9.49 -15.77 -24.41
CA ASP A 492 -9.26 -14.33 -24.64
C ASP A 492 -10.54 -13.53 -24.44
N GLU A 493 -11.68 -14.06 -24.92
CA GLU A 493 -13.00 -13.43 -24.78
C GLU A 493 -13.39 -13.23 -23.30
N VAL A 494 -13.36 -14.27 -22.48
CA VAL A 494 -13.76 -14.21 -21.06
C VAL A 494 -12.85 -13.29 -20.27
N VAL A 495 -11.55 -13.31 -20.53
CA VAL A 495 -10.60 -12.47 -19.79
C VAL A 495 -10.73 -11.01 -20.20
N MET A 496 -10.88 -10.73 -21.51
CA MET A 496 -11.03 -9.34 -21.98
C MET A 496 -12.37 -8.75 -21.53
N GLU A 497 -13.48 -9.50 -21.60
CA GLU A 497 -14.78 -9.07 -21.07
C GLU A 497 -14.67 -8.70 -19.56
N MET A 498 -13.93 -9.47 -18.80
CA MET A 498 -13.71 -9.18 -17.37
C MET A 498 -12.91 -7.89 -17.16
N VAL A 499 -11.84 -7.66 -17.93
CA VAL A 499 -11.05 -6.42 -17.89
C VAL A 499 -11.93 -5.23 -18.25
N GLU A 500 -12.69 -5.31 -19.33
CA GLU A 500 -13.61 -4.23 -19.77
C GLU A 500 -14.72 -3.96 -18.75
N LYS A 501 -15.24 -5.01 -18.11
CA LYS A 501 -16.23 -4.84 -17.03
C LYS A 501 -15.63 -4.05 -15.86
N PHE A 502 -14.41 -4.37 -15.43
CA PHE A 502 -13.74 -3.62 -14.37
C PHE A 502 -13.43 -2.20 -14.81
N ASP A 503 -12.99 -1.99 -16.04
CA ASP A 503 -12.70 -0.65 -16.56
C ASP A 503 -13.95 0.25 -16.51
N ARG A 504 -15.10 -0.27 -16.98
CA ARG A 504 -16.39 0.44 -16.86
C ARG A 504 -16.81 0.71 -15.42
N GLU A 505 -16.59 -0.26 -14.50
CA GLU A 505 -16.90 -0.10 -13.07
C GLU A 505 -16.04 1.01 -12.44
N LEU A 506 -14.82 1.19 -12.92
CA LEU A 506 -13.84 2.15 -12.40
C LEU A 506 -13.88 3.53 -13.07
N GLU A 507 -14.65 3.73 -14.13
CA GLU A 507 -14.62 4.91 -15.02
C GLU A 507 -14.51 6.26 -14.28
N ILE A 508 -15.35 6.50 -13.29
CA ILE A 508 -15.34 7.75 -12.50
C ILE A 508 -14.33 7.67 -11.35
N ALA A 509 -14.27 6.53 -10.66
CA ALA A 509 -13.44 6.37 -9.48
C ALA A 509 -11.93 6.45 -9.79
N GLN A 510 -11.51 5.97 -10.99
CA GLN A 510 -10.12 6.10 -11.43
C GLN A 510 -9.71 7.57 -11.63
N GLU A 511 -10.59 8.42 -12.15
CA GLU A 511 -10.30 9.85 -12.28
C GLU A 511 -10.08 10.50 -10.90
N ASN A 512 -10.98 10.25 -9.95
CA ASN A 512 -10.85 10.71 -8.57
C ASN A 512 -9.53 10.21 -7.95
N ASN A 513 -9.20 8.93 -8.20
CA ASN A 513 -7.98 8.31 -7.70
C ASN A 513 -6.72 8.99 -8.25
N PHE A 514 -6.67 9.27 -9.56
CA PHE A 514 -5.50 9.89 -10.18
C PHE A 514 -5.45 11.41 -9.99
N ASP A 515 -6.57 12.07 -9.74
CA ASP A 515 -6.58 13.44 -9.22
C ASP A 515 -5.95 13.53 -7.81
N LYS A 516 -6.18 12.51 -6.96
CA LYS A 516 -5.55 12.39 -5.63
C LYS A 516 -4.08 11.96 -5.71
N TRP A 517 -3.81 10.96 -6.53
CA TRP A 517 -2.50 10.35 -6.70
C TRP A 517 -2.05 10.56 -8.14
N SER A 518 -1.30 11.62 -8.41
CA SER A 518 -0.81 11.94 -9.76
C SER A 518 0.28 10.95 -10.20
N LEU A 519 -0.13 9.73 -10.58
CA LEU A 519 0.76 8.61 -10.90
C LEU A 519 0.90 8.36 -12.41
N LEU A 520 -0.08 8.78 -13.20
CA LEU A 520 -0.07 8.60 -14.66
C LEU A 520 1.05 9.44 -15.27
N GLY A 521 1.74 8.91 -16.28
CA GLY A 521 2.91 9.53 -16.89
C GLY A 521 4.16 9.62 -16.00
N GLN A 522 4.12 9.10 -14.76
CA GLN A 522 5.25 9.17 -13.82
C GLN A 522 6.22 8.00 -13.99
N LYS A 523 7.48 8.33 -14.35
CA LYS A 523 8.57 7.35 -14.52
C LYS A 523 9.11 6.77 -13.20
N GLU A 524 8.86 7.45 -12.09
CA GLU A 524 9.46 7.12 -10.79
C GLU A 524 8.60 6.19 -9.92
N VAL A 525 7.49 5.66 -10.45
CA VAL A 525 6.64 4.73 -9.68
C VAL A 525 7.19 3.32 -9.83
N TRP A 526 8.05 2.93 -8.91
CA TRP A 526 8.56 1.56 -8.82
C TRP A 526 7.42 0.58 -8.52
N PRO A 527 7.37 -0.59 -9.12
CA PRO A 527 8.29 -1.18 -10.11
C PRO A 527 7.74 -1.17 -11.56
N ASN A 528 7.07 -0.10 -11.97
CA ASN A 528 6.41 -0.07 -13.27
C ASN A 528 7.39 -0.13 -14.45
N TYR A 529 7.21 -1.14 -15.33
CA TYR A 529 7.85 -1.19 -16.64
C TYR A 529 7.16 -0.26 -17.63
N TYR A 530 5.85 -0.44 -17.80
CA TYR A 530 5.05 0.41 -18.68
C TYR A 530 4.57 1.66 -17.93
N ILE A 531 4.52 2.77 -18.65
CA ILE A 531 4.13 4.08 -18.11
C ILE A 531 3.14 4.70 -19.07
N GLY A 532 1.86 4.51 -18.79
CA GLY A 532 0.76 5.13 -19.51
C GLY A 532 0.51 6.56 -19.04
N ASP A 533 0.20 7.45 -19.99
CA ASP A 533 -0.19 8.83 -19.68
C ASP A 533 -1.64 8.91 -19.19
N THR A 534 -2.46 7.92 -19.53
CA THR A 534 -3.86 7.79 -19.13
C THR A 534 -4.13 6.42 -18.49
N HIS A 535 -5.24 6.31 -17.74
CA HIS A 535 -5.71 5.02 -17.24
C HIS A 535 -6.00 4.04 -18.39
N GLN A 536 -6.57 4.53 -19.48
CA GLN A 536 -6.86 3.71 -20.65
C GLN A 536 -5.59 3.11 -21.28
N ASP A 537 -4.46 3.85 -21.28
CA ASP A 537 -3.18 3.31 -21.76
C ASP A 537 -2.72 2.14 -20.90
N GLU A 538 -2.90 2.23 -19.59
CA GLU A 538 -2.55 1.15 -18.64
C GLU A 538 -3.46 -0.08 -18.82
N VAL A 539 -4.75 0.14 -19.10
CA VAL A 539 -5.71 -0.94 -19.40
C VAL A 539 -5.37 -1.59 -20.75
N ASN A 540 -5.11 -0.80 -21.77
CA ASN A 540 -4.71 -1.31 -23.10
C ASN A 540 -3.40 -2.10 -23.05
N TYR A 541 -2.44 -1.64 -22.24
CA TYR A 541 -1.21 -2.39 -22.00
C TYR A 541 -1.49 -3.74 -21.33
N LEU A 542 -2.33 -3.76 -20.29
CA LEU A 542 -2.72 -4.99 -19.60
C LEU A 542 -3.36 -5.99 -20.56
N GLN A 543 -4.33 -5.57 -21.37
CA GLN A 543 -5.03 -6.42 -22.35
C GLN A 543 -4.07 -7.00 -23.38
N ARG A 544 -3.22 -6.16 -23.97
CA ARG A 544 -2.20 -6.60 -24.94
C ARG A 544 -1.23 -7.62 -24.34
N TRP A 545 -0.73 -7.32 -23.14
CA TRP A 545 0.20 -8.19 -22.44
C TRP A 545 -0.42 -9.57 -22.14
N ILE A 546 -1.67 -9.62 -21.67
CA ILE A 546 -2.40 -10.87 -21.43
C ILE A 546 -2.54 -11.69 -22.71
N SER A 547 -2.92 -11.06 -23.81
CA SER A 547 -3.07 -11.73 -25.11
C SER A 547 -1.74 -12.33 -25.59
N GLU A 548 -0.64 -11.57 -25.46
CA GLU A 548 0.70 -12.06 -25.83
C GLU A 548 1.14 -13.21 -24.92
N ARG A 549 0.85 -13.13 -23.61
CA ARG A 549 1.17 -14.18 -22.64
C ARG A 549 0.43 -15.47 -22.95
N ALA A 550 -0.86 -15.38 -23.19
CA ALA A 550 -1.68 -16.53 -23.55
C ALA A 550 -1.15 -17.24 -24.81
N LYS A 551 -0.87 -16.47 -25.86
CA LYS A 551 -0.27 -17.01 -27.10
C LYS A 551 1.10 -17.67 -26.89
N TRP A 552 1.89 -17.12 -25.96
CA TRP A 552 3.17 -17.73 -25.63
C TRP A 552 2.96 -19.07 -24.89
N LEU A 553 2.09 -19.12 -23.90
CA LEU A 553 1.76 -20.34 -23.16
C LEU A 553 1.11 -21.42 -24.07
N ASP A 554 0.26 -21.01 -25.03
CA ASP A 554 -0.32 -21.91 -26.04
C ASP A 554 0.77 -22.64 -26.84
N LYS A 555 1.92 -21.98 -27.06
CA LYS A 555 3.07 -22.61 -27.74
C LYS A 555 3.87 -23.55 -26.83
N GLN A 556 3.92 -23.26 -25.52
CA GLN A 556 4.70 -24.06 -24.56
C GLN A 556 3.95 -25.33 -24.16
N TRP A 557 2.63 -25.25 -23.98
CA TRP A 557 1.79 -26.35 -23.53
C TRP A 557 0.94 -26.95 -24.67
N LYS A 558 1.61 -27.20 -25.82
CA LYS A 558 0.93 -27.69 -27.02
C LYS A 558 0.65 -29.19 -27.02
N ASN A 559 1.54 -30.01 -26.47
CA ASN A 559 1.53 -31.46 -26.60
C ASN A 559 1.25 -32.17 -25.29
#